data_8123f36167b99241a5967424b6080a21
#
_entry.id   8123f36167b99241a5967424b6080a21
#
_cell.length_a   1.000
_cell.length_b   1.000
_cell.length_c   1.000
_cell.angle_alpha   90.00
_cell.angle_beta   90.00
_cell.angle_gamma   90.00
#
_symmetry.space_group_name_H-M   'P 1'
#
loop_
_entity.id
_entity.type
_entity.pdbx_description
1 polymer ?
#
loop_
_entity_poly.entity_id
_entity_poly.type
_entity_poly.pdbx_seq_one_letter_code
_entity_poly.pdbx_strand_id
1 'polypeptide(L)'
;MKISRLRGAAFFCSLVLSAYAPLFAQSPNPAASGPAVTNVEGFTPGWTLGTRFEGSYSSDGSVYALGSALGFNFSRHFGVDAGVPLYFVGTPSSIKKNNPGAVSGIGIGSFFTDLKLNYPNQSLNYSSTIHLTAPTGDTKKGFSTGHATWNFANHFDHAFGDFSPFLDAGVGNTVMDTRFFHRPFITFGYNAQFAGGLEYDPGKFSFSASAYDVAPWGNQTVISRVFRCSSSAKCSAGGPTKNRKSFTTASVSTGAADLVRDNGFDAGIDYKPVGYLDLEFDFSRSVPLQLNSYSLGIGVDLSWLLRPHVH
;
A
#
# COMPACT_ATOMS: atom_id res chain seq x y z
N MET A 1 -39.45 35.33 1.16
CA MET A 1 -39.33 34.84 -0.22
C MET A 1 -37.84 34.65 -0.54
N LYS A 2 -37.30 33.41 -0.37
CA LYS A 2 -36.04 32.98 -0.93
C LYS A 2 -36.02 31.42 -0.88
N ILE A 3 -36.27 30.87 -2.05
CA ILE A 3 -36.42 29.46 -2.32
C ILE A 3 -35.05 28.84 -2.64
N SER A 4 -34.73 27.79 -1.92
CA SER A 4 -34.09 26.52 -2.30
C SER A 4 -33.12 26.48 -3.48
N ARG A 5 -31.95 25.94 -3.24
CA ARG A 5 -31.25 25.01 -4.16
C ARG A 5 -30.48 23.97 -3.34
N LEU A 6 -31.15 22.90 -3.05
CA LEU A 6 -30.54 21.62 -2.62
C LEU A 6 -31.13 20.54 -3.54
N ARG A 7 -30.46 20.27 -4.66
CA ARG A 7 -30.73 19.10 -5.49
C ARG A 7 -29.46 18.80 -6.32
N GLY A 8 -28.74 17.72 -6.02
CA GLY A 8 -27.63 17.26 -6.87
C GLY A 8 -26.67 16.29 -6.22
N ALA A 9 -27.13 15.36 -5.41
CA ALA A 9 -26.25 14.31 -4.87
C ALA A 9 -26.97 12.96 -4.70
N ALA A 10 -27.83 12.59 -5.66
CA ALA A 10 -28.58 11.33 -5.56
C ALA A 10 -28.77 10.68 -6.93
N PHE A 11 -27.67 10.50 -7.72
CA PHE A 11 -27.82 9.88 -9.05
C PHE A 11 -26.67 8.94 -9.44
N PHE A 12 -25.90 8.43 -8.52
CA PHE A 12 -24.80 7.49 -8.85
C PHE A 12 -24.93 6.11 -8.21
N CYS A 13 -26.06 5.75 -7.63
CA CYS A 13 -26.22 4.47 -6.94
C CYS A 13 -27.24 3.52 -7.56
N SER A 14 -27.66 3.71 -8.82
CA SER A 14 -28.77 2.91 -9.39
C SER A 14 -28.49 2.28 -10.75
N LEU A 15 -27.24 1.95 -11.09
CA LEU A 15 -26.95 1.37 -12.39
C LEU A 15 -25.91 0.23 -12.34
N VAL A 16 -26.05 -0.70 -11.41
CA VAL A 16 -25.32 -1.98 -11.47
C VAL A 16 -26.23 -3.09 -10.94
N LEU A 17 -27.21 -3.47 -11.75
CA LEU A 17 -27.86 -4.77 -11.62
C LEU A 17 -28.41 -5.15 -13.00
N SER A 18 -27.62 -5.89 -13.73
CA SER A 18 -28.00 -6.95 -14.66
C SER A 18 -27.01 -7.12 -15.82
N ALA A 19 -26.10 -8.09 -15.69
CA ALA A 19 -25.66 -8.95 -16.80
C ALA A 19 -24.79 -10.09 -16.25
N TYR A 20 -25.29 -11.30 -16.35
CA TYR A 20 -24.54 -12.51 -16.06
C TYR A 20 -23.64 -12.88 -17.24
N ALA A 21 -22.34 -13.00 -17.01
CA ALA A 21 -21.44 -13.89 -17.76
C ALA A 21 -20.15 -14.09 -16.96
N PRO A 22 -19.63 -15.32 -16.85
CA PRO A 22 -18.45 -15.59 -16.04
C PRO A 22 -17.19 -15.43 -16.84
N LEU A 23 -16.17 -14.75 -16.32
CA LEU A 23 -14.76 -15.01 -16.64
C LEU A 23 -13.79 -14.18 -15.78
N PHE A 24 -12.80 -14.82 -15.31
CA PHE A 24 -11.57 -14.61 -14.58
C PHE A 24 -10.95 -13.20 -14.59
N ALA A 25 -10.75 -12.64 -13.42
CA ALA A 25 -9.90 -11.48 -13.22
C ALA A 25 -9.00 -11.64 -12.00
N GLN A 26 -7.81 -11.16 -12.15
CA GLN A 26 -6.75 -11.20 -11.15
C GLN A 26 -6.73 -9.89 -10.39
N SER A 27 -6.85 -9.97 -9.08
CA SER A 27 -6.89 -8.81 -8.22
C SER A 27 -5.56 -8.61 -7.49
N PRO A 28 -5.05 -7.39 -7.41
CA PRO A 28 -3.87 -7.09 -6.63
C PRO A 28 -4.21 -7.01 -5.14
N ASN A 29 -3.48 -7.75 -4.32
CA ASN A 29 -3.59 -7.71 -2.88
C ASN A 29 -2.98 -6.40 -2.33
N PRO A 30 -3.75 -5.49 -1.71
CA PRO A 30 -3.26 -4.18 -1.24
C PRO A 30 -2.38 -4.27 0.01
N ALA A 31 -2.27 -5.43 0.63
CA ALA A 31 -1.56 -5.60 1.90
C ALA A 31 -0.15 -6.18 1.76
N ALA A 32 0.25 -6.65 0.59
CA ALA A 32 1.54 -7.29 0.43
C ALA A 32 2.52 -6.37 -0.31
N SER A 33 3.53 -5.91 0.36
CA SER A 33 4.78 -5.41 -0.24
C SER A 33 5.61 -6.57 -0.83
N GLY A 34 4.96 -7.63 -1.29
CA GLY A 34 5.54 -8.75 -1.99
C GLY A 34 5.09 -8.77 -3.45
N PRO A 35 5.77 -9.52 -4.33
CA PRO A 35 5.35 -9.63 -5.71
C PRO A 35 3.89 -10.10 -5.76
N ALA A 36 3.04 -9.33 -6.42
CA ALA A 36 1.65 -9.69 -6.62
C ALA A 36 1.60 -11.03 -7.37
N VAL A 37 1.27 -12.09 -6.66
CA VAL A 37 1.02 -13.39 -7.28
C VAL A 37 -0.43 -13.34 -7.77
N THR A 38 -0.58 -12.87 -8.98
CA THR A 38 -1.85 -12.85 -9.68
C THR A 38 -2.18 -14.26 -10.18
N ASN A 39 -2.87 -15.07 -9.40
CA ASN A 39 -3.39 -16.34 -9.88
C ASN A 39 -4.79 -16.60 -9.36
N VAL A 40 -5.74 -16.47 -10.27
CA VAL A 40 -7.14 -16.93 -10.11
C VAL A 40 -7.22 -18.45 -9.79
N GLU A 41 -6.16 -19.19 -10.07
CA GLU A 41 -6.10 -20.65 -9.87
C GLU A 41 -5.65 -21.08 -8.47
N GLY A 42 -5.37 -20.13 -7.57
CA GLY A 42 -4.73 -20.39 -6.27
C GLY A 42 -3.21 -20.46 -6.39
N PHE A 43 -2.55 -20.64 -5.26
CA PHE A 43 -1.10 -20.71 -5.24
C PHE A 43 -0.58 -21.97 -5.93
N THR A 44 0.50 -21.85 -6.68
CA THR A 44 1.29 -23.01 -7.10
C THR A 44 2.13 -23.50 -5.91
N PRO A 45 1.95 -24.74 -5.42
CA PRO A 45 2.75 -25.26 -4.32
C PRO A 45 4.26 -25.23 -4.63
N GLY A 46 5.08 -24.89 -3.63
CA GLY A 46 6.52 -24.83 -3.73
C GLY A 46 7.12 -23.49 -3.32
N TRP A 47 8.43 -23.36 -3.54
CA TRP A 47 9.16 -22.13 -3.23
C TRP A 47 8.79 -21.00 -4.17
N THR A 48 8.70 -19.80 -3.60
CA THR A 48 8.50 -18.55 -4.32
C THR A 48 9.65 -17.59 -3.98
N LEU A 49 10.11 -16.86 -4.97
CA LEU A 49 11.09 -15.79 -4.81
C LEU A 49 10.67 -14.63 -5.70
N GLY A 50 10.44 -13.51 -5.09
CA GLY A 50 10.10 -12.31 -5.83
C GLY A 50 10.89 -11.11 -5.34
N THR A 51 11.09 -10.16 -6.22
CA THR A 51 11.67 -8.87 -5.89
C THR A 51 10.86 -7.78 -6.56
N ARG A 52 10.63 -6.69 -5.82
CA ARG A 52 9.89 -5.54 -6.31
C ARG A 52 10.61 -4.26 -5.91
N PHE A 53 10.83 -3.39 -6.88
CA PHE A 53 11.22 -2.02 -6.64
C PHE A 53 10.02 -1.13 -6.91
N GLU A 54 9.55 -0.46 -5.89
CA GLU A 54 8.35 0.38 -5.96
C GLU A 54 8.50 1.60 -5.08
N GLY A 55 7.71 2.63 -5.33
CA GLY A 55 7.70 3.80 -4.46
C GLY A 55 6.96 4.96 -5.04
N SER A 56 6.76 5.96 -4.20
CA SER A 56 5.96 7.13 -4.48
C SER A 56 6.76 8.42 -4.42
N TYR A 57 6.45 9.33 -5.31
CA TYR A 57 6.91 10.71 -5.32
C TYR A 57 5.75 11.67 -5.07
N SER A 58 5.96 12.66 -4.22
CA SER A 58 4.99 13.69 -3.91
C SER A 58 5.68 15.04 -3.60
N SER A 59 4.88 16.10 -3.39
CA SER A 59 5.41 17.39 -2.92
C SER A 59 6.14 17.29 -1.57
N ASP A 60 5.80 16.30 -0.76
CA ASP A 60 6.32 16.14 0.59
C ASP A 60 7.46 15.11 0.68
N GLY A 61 7.94 14.62 -0.46
CA GLY A 61 9.10 13.76 -0.57
C GLY A 61 8.89 12.55 -1.46
N SER A 62 9.92 11.74 -1.53
CA SER A 62 9.87 10.46 -2.22
C SER A 62 10.26 9.32 -1.28
N VAL A 63 9.56 8.21 -1.39
CA VAL A 63 9.84 6.98 -0.67
C VAL A 63 9.83 5.85 -1.68
N TYR A 64 10.96 5.20 -1.87
CA TYR A 64 11.11 4.01 -2.69
C TYR A 64 11.55 2.85 -1.81
N ALA A 65 11.12 1.67 -2.14
CA ALA A 65 11.50 0.43 -1.46
C ALA A 65 11.93 -0.62 -2.49
N LEU A 66 13.02 -1.30 -2.21
CA LEU A 66 13.37 -2.56 -2.85
C LEU A 66 12.97 -3.67 -1.88
N GLY A 67 11.86 -4.32 -2.15
CA GLY A 67 11.36 -5.47 -1.40
C GLY A 67 11.76 -6.77 -2.09
N SER A 68 12.34 -7.69 -1.32
CA SER A 68 12.56 -9.06 -1.77
C SER A 68 11.93 -10.00 -0.75
N ALA A 69 11.16 -10.96 -1.22
CA ALA A 69 10.50 -11.94 -0.38
C ALA A 69 10.80 -13.35 -0.88
N LEU A 70 11.19 -14.19 0.06
CA LEU A 70 11.28 -15.64 -0.12
C LEU A 70 10.06 -16.25 0.56
N GLY A 71 9.37 -17.12 -0.13
CA GLY A 71 8.17 -17.74 0.37
C GLY A 71 8.08 -19.22 0.07
N PHE A 72 7.06 -19.84 0.64
CA PHE A 72 6.70 -21.22 0.37
C PHE A 72 5.17 -21.37 0.39
N ASN A 73 4.62 -21.86 -0.70
CA ASN A 73 3.21 -22.20 -0.80
C ASN A 73 3.04 -23.66 -0.42
N PHE A 74 2.41 -23.91 0.72
CA PHE A 74 2.12 -25.26 1.23
C PHE A 74 1.03 -25.97 0.43
N SER A 75 0.12 -25.18 -0.12
CA SER A 75 -1.02 -25.66 -0.92
C SER A 75 -1.49 -24.58 -1.87
N ARG A 76 -2.50 -24.88 -2.70
CA ARG A 76 -3.17 -23.89 -3.53
C ARG A 76 -3.89 -22.77 -2.75
N HIS A 77 -4.09 -22.97 -1.44
CA HIS A 77 -4.85 -22.05 -0.60
C HIS A 77 -4.00 -21.33 0.44
N PHE A 78 -2.84 -21.86 0.79
CA PHE A 78 -2.04 -21.36 1.89
C PHE A 78 -0.57 -21.19 1.51
N GLY A 79 -0.02 -20.01 1.82
CA GLY A 79 1.39 -19.68 1.61
C GLY A 79 1.95 -18.79 2.71
N VAL A 80 3.27 -18.76 2.81
CA VAL A 80 4.00 -17.91 3.73
C VAL A 80 5.14 -17.25 2.98
N ASP A 81 5.31 -15.94 3.16
CA ASP A 81 6.47 -15.19 2.66
C ASP A 81 7.19 -14.50 3.81
N ALA A 82 8.47 -14.23 3.62
CA ALA A 82 9.26 -13.43 4.54
C ALA A 82 10.29 -12.61 3.78
N GLY A 83 10.59 -11.41 4.29
CA GLY A 83 11.51 -10.52 3.61
C GLY A 83 11.95 -9.33 4.45
N VAL A 84 12.81 -8.50 3.84
CA VAL A 84 13.29 -7.26 4.42
C VAL A 84 13.37 -6.21 3.32
N PRO A 85 12.65 -5.09 3.42
CA PRO A 85 12.72 -4.02 2.45
C PRO A 85 13.95 -3.12 2.66
N LEU A 86 14.53 -2.64 1.56
CA LEU A 86 15.54 -1.59 1.56
C LEU A 86 14.89 -0.29 1.08
N TYR A 87 14.89 0.73 1.92
CA TYR A 87 14.26 2.02 1.63
C TYR A 87 15.26 3.05 1.09
N PHE A 88 14.78 3.87 0.13
CA PHE A 88 15.44 5.04 -0.42
C PHE A 88 14.50 6.23 -0.25
N VAL A 89 14.88 7.20 0.58
CA VAL A 89 14.00 8.32 0.93
C VAL A 89 14.64 9.64 0.52
N GLY A 90 13.88 10.40 -0.25
CA GLY A 90 14.22 11.74 -0.70
C GLY A 90 13.46 12.82 0.09
N THR A 91 14.19 13.69 0.77
CA THR A 91 13.61 14.86 1.45
C THR A 91 13.46 16.00 0.45
N PRO A 92 12.27 16.61 0.30
CA PRO A 92 12.04 17.67 -0.67
C PRO A 92 12.77 18.98 -0.28
N SER A 93 13.08 19.79 -1.28
CA SER A 93 13.79 21.05 -1.09
C SER A 93 13.06 22.03 -0.18
N SER A 94 11.71 22.00 -0.19
CA SER A 94 10.86 22.82 0.69
C SER A 94 11.10 22.52 2.17
N ILE A 95 11.21 21.24 2.53
CA ILE A 95 11.52 20.82 3.90
C ILE A 95 12.97 21.20 4.24
N LYS A 96 13.92 20.95 3.33
CA LYS A 96 15.34 21.29 3.52
C LYS A 96 15.55 22.80 3.71
N LYS A 97 14.83 23.64 2.97
CA LYS A 97 14.91 25.10 3.11
C LYS A 97 14.48 25.58 4.49
N ASN A 98 13.42 25.00 5.05
CA ASN A 98 12.89 25.37 6.37
C ASN A 98 13.62 24.65 7.52
N ASN A 99 14.27 23.55 7.25
CA ASN A 99 15.01 22.72 8.19
C ASN A 99 16.32 22.25 7.56
N PRO A 100 17.40 23.07 7.64
CA PRO A 100 18.69 22.73 7.02
C PRO A 100 19.29 21.40 7.48
N GLY A 101 18.85 20.88 8.64
CA GLY A 101 19.25 19.58 9.15
C GLY A 101 18.46 18.39 8.57
N ALA A 102 17.46 18.64 7.70
CA ALA A 102 16.70 17.56 7.08
C ALA A 102 17.54 16.84 6.02
N VAL A 103 17.65 15.53 6.13
CA VAL A 103 18.50 14.69 5.28
C VAL A 103 17.69 13.58 4.60
N SER A 104 18.06 13.29 3.35
CA SER A 104 17.63 12.10 2.64
C SER A 104 18.34 10.86 3.23
N GLY A 105 17.83 9.66 2.97
CA GLY A 105 18.48 8.51 3.54
C GLY A 105 18.14 7.17 2.88
N ILE A 106 19.06 6.25 3.08
CA ILE A 106 18.92 4.85 2.70
C ILE A 106 18.96 4.02 3.98
N GLY A 107 18.20 2.94 4.05
CA GLY A 107 18.30 2.02 5.17
C GLY A 107 17.36 0.82 5.06
N ILE A 108 17.66 -0.13 5.91
CA ILE A 108 16.92 -1.39 5.98
C ILE A 108 15.66 -1.18 6.82
N GLY A 109 14.52 -1.66 6.31
CA GLY A 109 13.25 -1.68 7.01
C GLY A 109 13.13 -2.82 8.01
N SER A 110 11.94 -2.97 8.54
CA SER A 110 11.63 -4.09 9.43
C SER A 110 11.54 -5.40 8.67
N PHE A 111 12.05 -6.47 9.27
CA PHE A 111 11.76 -7.83 8.82
C PHE A 111 10.25 -8.06 8.87
N PHE A 112 9.71 -8.66 7.83
CA PHE A 112 8.29 -8.99 7.76
C PHE A 112 8.04 -10.45 7.42
N THR A 113 6.85 -10.91 7.78
CA THR A 113 6.30 -12.22 7.39
C THR A 113 4.83 -12.04 7.02
N ASP A 114 4.45 -12.61 5.88
CA ASP A 114 3.08 -12.66 5.40
C ASP A 114 2.55 -14.08 5.48
N LEU A 115 1.42 -14.26 6.16
CA LEU A 115 0.63 -15.49 6.12
C LEU A 115 -0.51 -15.25 5.13
N LYS A 116 -0.52 -16.00 4.03
CA LYS A 116 -1.42 -15.79 2.90
C LYS A 116 -2.43 -16.91 2.78
N LEU A 117 -3.67 -16.52 2.59
CA LEU A 117 -4.79 -17.38 2.29
C LEU A 117 -5.40 -16.97 0.96
N ASN A 118 -5.77 -17.93 0.12
CA ASN A 118 -6.42 -17.67 -1.17
C ASN A 118 -7.47 -18.72 -1.45
N TYR A 119 -8.70 -18.29 -1.67
CA TYR A 119 -9.84 -19.12 -2.04
C TYR A 119 -10.44 -18.63 -3.35
N PRO A 120 -9.86 -19.07 -4.49
CA PRO A 120 -10.44 -18.78 -5.79
C PRO A 120 -11.78 -19.50 -5.93
N ASN A 121 -12.81 -18.76 -6.32
CA ASN A 121 -14.15 -19.28 -6.53
C ASN A 121 -14.80 -18.55 -7.70
N GLN A 122 -15.59 -19.27 -8.52
CA GLN A 122 -16.29 -18.68 -9.67
C GLN A 122 -17.27 -17.57 -9.29
N SER A 123 -17.84 -17.62 -8.06
CA SER A 123 -18.83 -16.64 -7.62
C SER A 123 -18.20 -15.44 -6.89
N LEU A 124 -17.11 -15.64 -6.17
CA LEU A 124 -16.43 -14.61 -5.40
C LEU A 124 -15.03 -15.11 -5.03
N ASN A 125 -14.01 -14.47 -5.52
CA ASN A 125 -12.66 -14.72 -5.08
C ASN A 125 -12.47 -14.08 -3.70
N TYR A 126 -11.77 -14.79 -2.83
CA TYR A 126 -11.40 -14.29 -1.51
C TYR A 126 -9.94 -14.53 -1.26
N SER A 127 -9.23 -13.50 -0.86
CA SER A 127 -7.89 -13.64 -0.33
C SER A 127 -7.73 -12.90 0.99
N SER A 128 -6.81 -13.38 1.82
CA SER A 128 -6.53 -12.80 3.11
C SER A 128 -5.04 -12.86 3.40
N THR A 129 -4.51 -11.82 4.01
CA THR A 129 -3.11 -11.74 4.41
C THR A 129 -3.00 -11.22 5.84
N ILE A 130 -2.20 -11.91 6.65
CA ILE A 130 -1.73 -11.40 7.93
C ILE A 130 -0.28 -10.98 7.73
N HIS A 131 -0.05 -9.67 7.71
CA HIS A 131 1.28 -9.08 7.63
C HIS A 131 1.80 -8.79 9.04
N LEU A 132 2.95 -9.34 9.38
CA LEU A 132 3.61 -9.17 10.67
C LEU A 132 4.98 -8.55 10.46
N THR A 133 5.36 -7.56 11.27
CA THR A 133 6.73 -7.01 11.23
C THR A 133 7.40 -7.08 12.59
N ALA A 134 8.68 -7.44 12.58
CA ALA A 134 9.55 -7.31 13.74
C ALA A 134 10.24 -5.93 13.73
N PRO A 135 10.52 -5.32 14.90
CA PRO A 135 11.12 -3.98 14.99
C PRO A 135 12.64 -4.00 14.71
N THR A 136 13.06 -4.53 13.57
CA THR A 136 14.47 -4.70 13.21
C THR A 136 15.04 -3.54 12.39
N GLY A 137 14.17 -2.71 11.80
CA GLY A 137 14.58 -1.57 10.98
C GLY A 137 15.01 -0.35 11.80
N ASP A 138 15.61 0.63 11.12
CA ASP A 138 16.12 1.86 11.75
C ASP A 138 14.96 2.83 12.09
N THR A 139 14.58 2.87 13.37
CA THR A 139 13.53 3.75 13.89
C THR A 139 13.90 5.22 13.78
N LYS A 140 15.19 5.57 13.96
CA LYS A 140 15.67 6.95 13.84
C LYS A 140 15.54 7.46 12.39
N LYS A 141 15.49 6.56 11.46
CA LYS A 141 15.29 6.87 10.05
C LYS A 141 13.84 6.72 9.56
N GLY A 142 12.90 6.38 10.41
CA GLY A 142 11.51 6.16 10.04
C GLY A 142 11.31 4.91 9.17
N PHE A 143 12.20 3.93 9.26
CA PHE A 143 12.10 2.64 8.55
C PHE A 143 11.53 1.53 9.43
N SER A 144 11.29 1.82 10.70
CA SER A 144 10.62 0.96 11.65
C SER A 144 9.86 1.80 12.65
N THR A 145 8.77 1.27 13.19
CA THR A 145 8.03 1.88 14.30
C THR A 145 8.74 1.69 15.64
N GLY A 146 9.75 0.81 15.71
CA GLY A 146 10.35 0.36 16.98
C GLY A 146 9.49 -0.63 17.76
N HIS A 147 8.35 -1.00 17.21
CA HIS A 147 7.40 -1.94 17.78
C HIS A 147 7.05 -3.03 16.75
N ALA A 148 6.66 -4.19 17.23
CA ALA A 148 6.06 -5.19 16.37
C ALA A 148 4.72 -4.65 15.83
N THR A 149 4.54 -4.75 14.52
CA THR A 149 3.28 -4.35 13.89
C THR A 149 2.62 -5.54 13.22
N TRP A 150 1.31 -5.42 13.06
CA TRP A 150 0.50 -6.39 12.36
C TRP A 150 -0.60 -5.68 11.58
N ASN A 151 -0.98 -6.31 10.49
CA ASN A 151 -2.14 -5.93 9.69
C ASN A 151 -2.82 -7.20 9.20
N PHE A 152 -4.13 -7.26 9.31
CA PHE A 152 -4.96 -8.30 8.77
C PHE A 152 -5.82 -7.69 7.67
N ALA A 153 -5.56 -8.07 6.43
CA ALA A 153 -6.25 -7.58 5.25
C ALA A 153 -7.04 -8.69 4.57
N ASN A 154 -8.21 -8.35 4.08
CA ASN A 154 -9.08 -9.22 3.30
C ASN A 154 -9.42 -8.52 2.00
N HIS A 155 -9.42 -9.27 0.94
CA HIS A 155 -9.74 -8.83 -0.40
C HIS A 155 -10.80 -9.74 -0.99
N PHE A 156 -11.78 -9.12 -1.62
CA PHE A 156 -12.91 -9.77 -2.29
C PHE A 156 -13.02 -9.20 -3.70
N ASP A 157 -13.06 -10.05 -4.70
CA ASP A 157 -13.30 -9.63 -6.07
C ASP A 157 -14.19 -10.62 -6.81
N HIS A 158 -14.83 -10.12 -7.87
CA HIS A 158 -15.60 -10.95 -8.79
C HIS A 158 -15.43 -10.45 -10.22
N ALA A 159 -15.07 -11.37 -11.12
CA ALA A 159 -14.86 -11.05 -12.52
C ALA A 159 -16.14 -11.07 -13.34
N PHE A 160 -16.36 -10.03 -14.12
CA PHE A 160 -17.38 -9.90 -15.15
C PHE A 160 -16.71 -9.65 -16.51
N GLY A 161 -16.22 -10.71 -17.15
CA GLY A 161 -15.35 -10.58 -18.31
C GLY A 161 -14.02 -9.93 -17.96
N ASP A 162 -13.67 -8.84 -18.61
CA ASP A 162 -12.45 -8.09 -18.33
C ASP A 162 -12.59 -7.09 -17.15
N PHE A 163 -13.74 -7.00 -16.52
CA PHE A 163 -14.01 -6.10 -15.40
C PHE A 163 -14.10 -6.86 -14.09
N SER A 164 -13.47 -6.33 -13.06
CA SER A 164 -13.44 -6.91 -11.72
C SER A 164 -13.67 -5.85 -10.66
N PRO A 165 -14.91 -5.69 -10.18
CA PRO A 165 -15.15 -4.94 -8.96
C PRO A 165 -14.51 -5.66 -7.77
N PHE A 166 -13.92 -4.88 -6.86
CA PHE A 166 -13.29 -5.40 -5.66
C PHE A 166 -13.62 -4.59 -4.41
N LEU A 167 -13.44 -5.23 -3.27
CA LEU A 167 -13.56 -4.65 -1.94
C LEU A 167 -12.42 -5.16 -1.07
N ASP A 168 -11.72 -4.23 -0.42
CA ASP A 168 -10.71 -4.50 0.59
C ASP A 168 -11.21 -4.08 1.96
N ALA A 169 -10.92 -4.89 2.98
CA ALA A 169 -11.18 -4.59 4.37
C ALA A 169 -10.06 -5.10 5.25
N GLY A 170 -9.50 -4.24 6.10
CA GLY A 170 -8.40 -4.61 6.95
C GLY A 170 -8.44 -3.93 8.31
N VAL A 171 -7.72 -4.52 9.26
CA VAL A 171 -7.48 -3.96 10.60
C VAL A 171 -6.03 -4.19 10.99
N GLY A 172 -5.46 -3.26 11.74
CA GLY A 172 -4.08 -3.39 12.16
C GLY A 172 -3.68 -2.38 13.23
N ASN A 173 -2.42 -2.45 13.65
CA ASN A 173 -1.81 -1.46 14.52
C ASN A 173 -0.83 -0.54 13.77
N THR A 174 -0.90 -0.54 12.46
CA THR A 174 -0.16 0.35 11.56
C THR A 174 -0.97 0.55 10.27
N VAL A 175 -0.84 1.71 9.65
CA VAL A 175 -1.36 1.93 8.30
C VAL A 175 -0.31 1.45 7.32
N MET A 176 -0.65 0.44 6.53
CA MET A 176 0.25 -0.14 5.54
C MET A 176 0.46 0.80 4.35
N ASP A 177 1.66 0.77 3.79
CA ASP A 177 1.86 1.27 2.43
C ASP A 177 1.07 0.38 1.46
N THR A 178 0.54 0.97 0.41
CA THR A 178 -0.12 0.26 -0.69
C THR A 178 0.76 0.34 -1.94
N ARG A 179 0.45 -0.42 -2.98
CA ARG A 179 1.12 -0.26 -4.28
C ARG A 179 0.92 1.15 -4.84
N PHE A 180 -0.24 1.77 -4.61
CA PHE A 180 -0.57 3.11 -5.09
C PHE A 180 0.11 4.22 -4.29
N PHE A 181 0.48 3.97 -3.03
CA PHE A 181 0.94 5.02 -2.15
C PHE A 181 1.93 4.52 -1.08
N HIS A 182 3.20 4.84 -1.29
CA HIS A 182 4.23 4.75 -0.27
C HIS A 182 4.26 6.04 0.53
N ARG A 183 3.76 5.97 1.75
CA ARG A 183 3.58 7.16 2.59
C ARG A 183 4.92 7.76 3.02
N PRO A 184 5.03 9.11 3.09
CA PRO A 184 6.22 9.79 3.62
C PRO A 184 6.38 9.60 5.14
N PHE A 185 5.59 8.73 5.75
CA PHE A 185 5.61 8.40 7.17
C PHE A 185 5.15 6.96 7.40
N ILE A 186 5.48 6.42 8.57
CA ILE A 186 4.89 5.19 9.12
C ILE A 186 4.08 5.51 10.36
N THR A 187 3.17 4.62 10.73
CA THR A 187 2.26 4.83 11.86
C THR A 187 2.34 3.68 12.85
N PHE A 188 2.01 3.99 14.10
CA PHE A 188 1.76 3.00 15.13
C PHE A 188 0.52 3.40 15.93
N GLY A 189 -0.50 2.56 15.90
CA GLY A 189 -1.80 2.76 16.51
C GLY A 189 -2.88 2.02 15.73
N TYR A 190 -3.95 1.64 16.39
CA TYR A 190 -5.01 0.83 15.79
C TYR A 190 -5.77 1.59 14.71
N ASN A 191 -6.07 0.90 13.62
CA ASN A 191 -6.87 1.43 12.53
C ASN A 191 -7.63 0.32 11.78
N ALA A 192 -8.73 0.69 11.14
CA ALA A 192 -9.37 -0.10 10.08
C ALA A 192 -9.10 0.58 8.74
N GLN A 193 -8.97 -0.22 7.69
CA GLN A 193 -8.72 0.22 6.34
C GLN A 193 -9.75 -0.41 5.42
N PHE A 194 -10.32 0.41 4.54
CA PHE A 194 -11.29 -0.02 3.55
C PHE A 194 -10.88 0.56 2.20
N ALA A 195 -11.03 -0.22 1.16
CA ALA A 195 -10.97 0.27 -0.21
C ALA A 195 -12.00 -0.45 -1.07
N GLY A 196 -12.48 0.21 -2.10
CA GLY A 196 -13.36 -0.42 -3.07
C GLY A 196 -13.15 0.21 -4.43
N GLY A 197 -13.19 -0.60 -5.46
CA GLY A 197 -12.83 -0.16 -6.79
C GLY A 197 -13.24 -1.11 -7.89
N LEU A 198 -12.69 -0.81 -9.05
CA LEU A 198 -12.87 -1.57 -10.28
C LEU A 198 -11.51 -1.75 -10.95
N GLU A 199 -11.27 -2.95 -11.44
CA GLU A 199 -10.18 -3.28 -12.32
C GLU A 199 -10.71 -3.63 -13.71
N TYR A 200 -10.02 -3.21 -14.76
CA TYR A 200 -10.27 -3.55 -16.16
C TYR A 200 -9.00 -4.15 -16.75
N ASP A 201 -9.07 -5.43 -17.13
CA ASP A 201 -7.92 -6.24 -17.51
C ASP A 201 -8.02 -6.75 -18.96
N PRO A 202 -7.70 -5.92 -19.98
CA PRO A 202 -7.72 -6.32 -21.40
C PRO A 202 -6.42 -7.07 -21.79
N GLY A 203 -5.97 -8.01 -21.00
CA GLY A 203 -4.87 -8.91 -21.27
C GLY A 203 -3.53 -8.49 -20.70
N LYS A 204 -2.64 -7.79 -21.45
CA LYS A 204 -1.32 -7.39 -20.92
C LYS A 204 -1.35 -6.11 -20.09
N PHE A 205 -2.40 -5.36 -20.17
CA PHE A 205 -2.63 -4.16 -19.38
C PHE A 205 -3.73 -4.43 -18.37
N SER A 206 -3.60 -3.86 -17.18
CA SER A 206 -4.66 -3.74 -16.22
C SER A 206 -4.80 -2.28 -15.81
N PHE A 207 -6.02 -1.80 -15.73
CA PHE A 207 -6.37 -0.44 -15.30
C PHE A 207 -7.20 -0.55 -14.05
N SER A 208 -6.83 0.18 -13.01
CA SER A 208 -7.54 0.15 -11.75
C SER A 208 -7.95 1.55 -11.29
N ALA A 209 -9.08 1.63 -10.63
CA ALA A 209 -9.52 2.84 -9.93
C ALA A 209 -10.22 2.44 -8.64
N SER A 210 -9.88 3.10 -7.54
CA SER A 210 -10.45 2.81 -6.23
C SER A 210 -10.63 4.07 -5.38
N ALA A 211 -11.45 3.94 -4.35
CA ALA A 211 -11.51 4.88 -3.26
C ALA A 211 -11.19 4.15 -1.95
N TYR A 212 -10.51 4.83 -1.03
CA TYR A 212 -10.10 4.25 0.25
C TYR A 212 -10.46 5.12 1.44
N ASP A 213 -10.58 4.52 2.61
CA ASP A 213 -10.72 5.17 3.91
C ASP A 213 -9.88 4.46 4.96
N VAL A 214 -9.14 5.24 5.75
CA VAL A 214 -8.41 4.80 6.93
C VAL A 214 -9.06 5.40 8.15
N ALA A 215 -9.65 4.55 8.98
CA ALA A 215 -10.38 4.91 10.20
C ALA A 215 -9.57 4.50 11.44
N PRO A 216 -8.70 5.38 11.97
CA PRO A 216 -7.95 5.11 13.18
C PRO A 216 -8.78 5.30 14.43
N TRP A 217 -8.36 4.64 15.54
CA TRP A 217 -8.91 4.89 16.88
C TRP A 217 -7.83 4.84 17.95
N GLY A 218 -8.11 5.48 19.11
CA GLY A 218 -7.15 5.60 20.19
C GLY A 218 -5.98 6.54 19.88
N ASN A 219 -4.89 6.40 20.59
CA ASN A 219 -3.69 7.18 20.38
C ASN A 219 -2.92 6.66 19.16
N GLN A 220 -2.42 7.59 18.36
CA GLN A 220 -1.66 7.33 17.16
C GLN A 220 -0.27 7.95 17.27
N THR A 221 0.72 7.26 16.73
CA THR A 221 2.08 7.78 16.56
C THR A 221 2.42 7.79 15.08
N VAL A 222 2.87 8.94 14.58
CA VAL A 222 3.36 9.13 13.21
C VAL A 222 4.86 9.33 13.28
N ILE A 223 5.61 8.55 12.51
CA ILE A 223 7.06 8.61 12.41
C ILE A 223 7.40 9.00 10.98
N SER A 224 8.01 10.16 10.81
CA SER A 224 8.36 10.68 9.49
C SER A 224 9.50 9.86 8.86
N ARG A 225 9.37 9.57 7.57
CA ARG A 225 10.45 9.05 6.73
C ARG A 225 11.24 10.18 6.07
N VAL A 226 10.58 11.29 5.79
CA VAL A 226 11.14 12.41 4.99
C VAL A 226 11.69 13.55 5.83
N PHE A 227 11.23 13.72 7.05
CA PHE A 227 11.74 14.72 7.98
C PHE A 227 12.64 14.06 9.03
N ARG A 228 13.91 14.44 9.03
CA ARG A 228 14.89 13.99 10.02
C ARG A 228 15.73 15.15 10.45
N CYS A 229 16.04 15.17 11.74
CA CYS A 229 16.94 16.11 12.31
C CYS A 229 18.32 15.49 12.47
N SER A 230 19.35 16.11 11.93
CA SER A 230 20.73 15.78 12.29
C SER A 230 20.93 16.08 13.79
N SER A 231 21.62 15.20 14.50
CA SER A 231 21.91 15.34 15.94
C SER A 231 22.63 16.64 16.32
N SER A 232 23.21 17.34 15.34
CA SER A 232 23.91 18.62 15.50
C SER A 232 23.06 19.85 15.18
N ALA A 233 21.85 19.69 14.63
CA ALA A 233 20.99 20.81 14.28
C ALA A 233 19.85 20.97 15.29
N LYS A 234 19.62 22.19 15.78
CA LYS A 234 18.40 22.55 16.53
C LYS A 234 17.20 22.49 15.59
N CYS A 235 16.53 21.35 15.49
CA CYS A 235 15.24 21.30 14.87
C CYS A 235 14.22 21.83 15.86
N SER A 236 13.58 22.93 15.54
CA SER A 236 12.40 23.37 16.27
C SER A 236 11.31 22.29 16.06
N ALA A 237 10.97 21.60 17.13
CA ALA A 237 9.74 20.81 17.17
C ALA A 237 8.56 21.78 17.10
N GLY A 238 8.23 22.21 15.89
CA GLY A 238 6.99 22.93 15.64
C GLY A 238 5.87 21.93 15.80
N GLY A 239 5.09 22.05 16.86
CA GLY A 239 3.89 21.28 17.04
C GLY A 239 2.95 21.41 15.82
N PRO A 240 2.05 20.45 15.58
CA PRO A 240 1.14 20.49 14.45
C PRO A 240 0.29 21.75 14.53
N THR A 241 0.57 22.70 13.65
CA THR A 241 -0.34 23.83 13.41
C THR A 241 -1.43 23.34 12.45
N LYS A 242 -2.63 23.88 12.55
CA LYS A 242 -3.82 23.48 11.76
C LYS A 242 -3.57 23.31 10.25
N ASN A 243 -2.50 23.86 9.70
CA ASN A 243 -2.16 23.84 8.28
C ASN A 243 -0.84 23.10 7.95
N ARG A 244 -0.23 22.40 8.90
CA ARG A 244 1.01 21.66 8.65
C ARG A 244 0.84 20.19 8.98
N LYS A 245 1.27 19.34 8.05
CA LYS A 245 1.31 17.89 8.21
C LYS A 245 2.34 17.54 9.28
N SER A 246 2.00 16.72 10.24
CA SER A 246 2.88 16.36 11.37
C SER A 246 4.22 15.79 10.91
N PHE A 247 4.19 14.95 9.87
CA PHE A 247 5.39 14.29 9.33
C PHE A 247 6.34 15.22 8.55
N THR A 248 5.93 16.45 8.23
CA THR A 248 6.81 17.46 7.61
C THR A 248 7.48 18.38 8.62
N THR A 249 7.09 18.32 9.89
CA THR A 249 7.53 19.24 10.94
C THR A 249 8.20 18.56 12.13
N ALA A 250 8.00 17.26 12.31
CA ALA A 250 8.58 16.51 13.40
C ALA A 250 8.97 15.09 12.96
N SER A 251 10.03 14.54 13.54
CA SER A 251 10.45 13.14 13.28
C SER A 251 9.45 12.14 13.86
N VAL A 252 8.86 12.47 15.00
CA VAL A 252 7.83 11.67 15.67
C VAL A 252 6.76 12.62 16.21
N SER A 253 5.50 12.28 15.99
CA SER A 253 4.33 12.98 16.54
C SER A 253 3.36 11.96 17.12
N THR A 254 2.86 12.21 18.31
CA THR A 254 1.82 11.39 18.94
C THR A 254 0.58 12.24 19.21
N GLY A 255 -0.59 11.70 18.94
CA GLY A 255 -1.85 12.42 19.13
C GLY A 255 -3.07 11.50 19.03
N ALA A 256 -4.24 12.12 19.00
CA ALA A 256 -5.51 11.41 18.83
C ALA A 256 -5.64 10.79 17.43
N ALA A 257 -6.70 10.04 17.22
CA ALA A 257 -7.02 9.32 15.99
C ALA A 257 -6.92 10.18 14.72
N ASP A 258 -7.38 11.43 14.76
CA ASP A 258 -7.38 12.34 13.61
C ASP A 258 -5.99 12.61 13.02
N LEU A 259 -4.92 12.31 13.78
CA LEU A 259 -3.54 12.46 13.30
C LEU A 259 -3.22 11.56 12.09
N VAL A 260 -3.90 10.42 11.98
CA VAL A 260 -3.63 9.37 11.00
C VAL A 260 -4.82 9.15 10.06
N ARG A 261 -5.98 9.79 10.36
CA ARG A 261 -7.14 9.65 9.50
C ARG A 261 -6.83 10.06 8.08
N ASP A 262 -7.14 9.16 7.14
CA ASP A 262 -6.87 9.36 5.72
C ASP A 262 -8.01 8.79 4.88
N ASN A 263 -8.28 9.44 3.76
CA ASN A 263 -9.18 8.94 2.73
C ASN A 263 -8.81 9.57 1.39
N GLY A 264 -9.18 8.92 0.33
CA GLY A 264 -8.82 9.38 -0.98
C GLY A 264 -9.25 8.46 -2.09
N PHE A 265 -8.57 8.60 -3.21
CA PHE A 265 -8.76 7.75 -4.36
C PHE A 265 -7.43 7.47 -5.04
N ASP A 266 -7.38 6.31 -5.69
CA ASP A 266 -6.23 5.79 -6.41
C ASP A 266 -6.64 5.44 -7.83
N ALA A 267 -5.68 5.52 -8.76
CA ALA A 267 -5.83 5.03 -10.13
C ALA A 267 -4.48 4.51 -10.60
N GLY A 268 -4.48 3.39 -11.29
CA GLY A 268 -3.24 2.73 -11.71
C GLY A 268 -3.34 2.06 -13.07
N ILE A 269 -2.18 1.83 -13.65
CA ILE A 269 -1.97 1.06 -14.86
C ILE A 269 -0.86 0.07 -14.59
N ASP A 270 -1.14 -1.20 -14.78
CA ASP A 270 -0.16 -2.27 -14.77
C ASP A 270 0.08 -2.77 -16.19
N TYR A 271 1.32 -3.06 -16.51
CA TYR A 271 1.71 -3.67 -17.78
C TYR A 271 2.57 -4.90 -17.54
N LYS A 272 2.07 -6.05 -17.97
CA LYS A 272 2.72 -7.35 -17.87
C LYS A 272 3.20 -7.82 -19.26
N PRO A 273 4.38 -7.35 -19.73
CA PRO A 273 4.91 -7.75 -21.03
C PRO A 273 5.13 -9.25 -21.14
N VAL A 274 5.57 -9.86 -20.04
CA VAL A 274 5.82 -11.30 -19.87
C VAL A 274 5.39 -11.73 -18.47
N GLY A 275 5.14 -13.02 -18.26
CA GLY A 275 4.53 -13.53 -17.04
C GLY A 275 5.36 -13.37 -15.75
N TYR A 276 6.64 -13.00 -15.88
CA TYR A 276 7.52 -12.78 -14.72
C TYR A 276 7.90 -11.32 -14.48
N LEU A 277 7.44 -10.39 -15.33
CA LEU A 277 7.74 -8.96 -15.24
C LEU A 277 6.46 -8.15 -15.18
N ASP A 278 6.37 -7.30 -14.18
CA ASP A 278 5.27 -6.41 -13.91
C ASP A 278 5.78 -4.97 -13.81
N LEU A 279 5.17 -4.05 -14.54
CA LEU A 279 5.49 -2.64 -14.55
C LEU A 279 4.24 -1.86 -14.17
N GLU A 280 4.33 -1.05 -13.13
CA GLU A 280 3.21 -0.29 -12.56
C GLU A 280 3.47 1.21 -12.62
N PHE A 281 2.41 1.94 -12.90
CA PHE A 281 2.35 3.38 -12.74
C PHE A 281 1.03 3.77 -12.10
N ASP A 282 1.08 4.43 -10.95
CA ASP A 282 -0.10 4.77 -10.18
C ASP A 282 -0.14 6.23 -9.78
N PHE A 283 -1.35 6.71 -9.56
CA PHE A 283 -1.67 7.99 -8.97
C PHE A 283 -2.53 7.79 -7.73
N SER A 284 -2.19 8.47 -6.64
CA SER A 284 -2.98 8.49 -5.41
C SER A 284 -3.24 9.92 -4.95
N ARG A 285 -4.45 10.16 -4.47
CA ARG A 285 -4.83 11.42 -3.85
C ARG A 285 -5.34 11.20 -2.44
N SER A 286 -4.60 11.67 -1.44
CA SER A 286 -5.08 11.83 -0.06
C SER A 286 -5.80 13.17 0.09
N VAL A 287 -7.06 13.13 0.50
CA VAL A 287 -7.89 14.35 0.67
C VAL A 287 -7.50 15.10 1.94
N PRO A 288 -7.40 14.48 3.13
CA PRO A 288 -7.04 15.19 4.36
C PRO A 288 -5.62 15.74 4.33
N LEU A 289 -4.69 15.00 3.74
CA LEU A 289 -3.29 15.42 3.62
C LEU A 289 -3.08 16.39 2.46
N GLN A 290 -4.08 16.59 1.58
CA GLN A 290 -3.97 17.37 0.35
C GLN A 290 -2.72 16.97 -0.46
N LEU A 291 -2.47 15.66 -0.55
CA LEU A 291 -1.27 15.10 -1.11
C LEU A 291 -1.58 14.31 -2.37
N ASN A 292 -0.99 14.72 -3.47
CA ASN A 292 -0.94 13.93 -4.70
C ASN A 292 0.36 13.12 -4.69
N SER A 293 0.26 11.84 -5.00
CA SER A 293 1.40 10.94 -5.08
C SER A 293 1.38 10.22 -6.42
N TYR A 294 2.56 10.08 -7.02
CA TYR A 294 2.79 9.29 -8.21
C TYR A 294 3.69 8.13 -7.85
N SER A 295 3.28 6.92 -8.16
CA SER A 295 4.03 5.71 -7.84
C SER A 295 4.54 5.04 -9.10
N LEU A 296 5.68 4.38 -8.96
CA LEU A 296 6.27 3.52 -9.97
C LEU A 296 6.61 2.19 -9.30
N GLY A 297 6.30 1.09 -9.99
CA GLY A 297 6.64 -0.24 -9.55
C GLY A 297 7.27 -1.06 -10.69
N ILE A 298 8.26 -1.88 -10.31
CA ILE A 298 8.84 -2.92 -11.17
C ILE A 298 8.91 -4.18 -10.33
N GLY A 299 8.07 -5.16 -10.66
CA GLY A 299 8.01 -6.46 -10.03
C GLY A 299 8.66 -7.54 -10.91
N VAL A 300 9.46 -8.42 -10.29
CA VAL A 300 10.04 -9.58 -10.98
C VAL A 300 9.77 -10.83 -10.15
N ASP A 301 9.05 -11.77 -10.74
CA ASP A 301 8.86 -13.11 -10.19
C ASP A 301 10.05 -13.99 -10.61
N LEU A 302 10.88 -14.35 -9.65
CA LEU A 302 12.03 -15.23 -9.85
C LEU A 302 11.72 -16.69 -9.52
N SER A 303 10.48 -17.02 -9.18
CA SER A 303 10.09 -18.39 -8.83
C SER A 303 10.35 -19.39 -9.95
N TRP A 304 10.33 -18.93 -11.20
CA TRP A 304 10.66 -19.76 -12.35
C TRP A 304 12.11 -20.30 -12.31
N LEU A 305 13.05 -19.59 -11.68
CA LEU A 305 14.42 -20.04 -11.47
C LEU A 305 14.51 -21.19 -10.46
N LEU A 306 13.54 -21.28 -9.56
CA LEU A 306 13.50 -22.28 -8.50
C LEU A 306 12.75 -23.56 -8.91
N ARG A 307 12.08 -23.55 -10.07
CA ARG A 307 11.36 -24.72 -10.58
C ARG A 307 12.36 -25.68 -11.25
N PRO A 308 12.35 -26.97 -10.91
CA PRO A 308 13.15 -27.95 -11.62
C PRO A 308 12.73 -27.96 -13.09
N HIS A 309 13.64 -27.66 -13.99
CA HIS A 309 13.41 -27.85 -15.42
C HIS A 309 13.31 -29.35 -15.69
N VAL A 310 12.10 -29.85 -15.83
CA VAL A 310 11.86 -31.20 -16.36
C VAL A 310 12.15 -31.12 -17.85
N HIS A 311 13.34 -31.62 -18.22
CA HIS A 311 13.74 -31.86 -19.62
C HIS A 311 13.07 -33.12 -20.14
#